data_7571715327c493c833c70bd8064e48bd
#
_entry.id   7571715327c493c833c70bd8064e48bd
#
_cell.length_a   1.000
_cell.length_b   1.000
_cell.length_c   1.000
_cell.angle_alpha   90.00
_cell.angle_beta   90.00
_cell.angle_gamma   90.00
#
_symmetry.space_group_name_H-M   'P 1'
#
loop_
_entity.id
_entity.type
_entity.pdbx_description
1 polymer ?
#
loop_
_entity_poly.entity_id
_entity_poly.type
_entity_poly.pdbx_seq_one_letter_code
_entity_poly.pdbx_strand_id
1 'polypeptide(L)'
;MKKTLLATAVLTLGGFSGAALADLTVAIAGPMTGQYASAGDQIRRGAEMAIADINARGGVLGEKLKLEVGDDACDPKQAVSVANTMVNKNIVFMHGHWCSSSTIPASDVYAESDILMATVSTNPQVTERGLKNVFRIMGRDDQQGLVAGNYIADAFKGKKVAVVDDKSAYGKGLADEIAKAMEAKGAKPTLRESITAGEKDYSGIVTKLKQAGVEVMAYGGYHTEVALILRQAQAAGLQLTVMGGDTMTNSELVTAAGPAADNVMFTFSPDPRKNPDAAPVVEKFRAAKVEPEGYVLYAYAAMQLFEQAATAAKSTKYADLEKAMRGGSFKTVIGELAFDAKGDQKAPGFVVYRWKGGQYDYAQ
;
A
#
# COMPACT_ATOMS: atom_id res chain seq x y z
N MET A 1 16.30 -24.16 84.68
CA MET A 1 16.41 -24.72 83.33
C MET A 1 15.28 -24.13 82.47
N LYS A 2 15.59 -23.08 81.68
CA LYS A 2 14.64 -22.42 80.78
C LYS A 2 14.88 -22.95 79.37
N LYS A 3 13.85 -23.58 78.73
CA LYS A 3 13.87 -24.03 77.38
C LYS A 3 13.37 -22.93 76.48
N THR A 4 14.22 -22.43 75.62
CA THR A 4 13.87 -21.44 74.57
C THR A 4 13.45 -22.21 73.30
N LEU A 5 12.21 -22.04 72.83
CA LEU A 5 11.73 -22.52 71.58
C LEU A 5 12.11 -21.48 70.48
N LEU A 6 12.90 -21.88 69.52
CA LEU A 6 13.09 -21.15 68.26
C LEU A 6 11.96 -21.51 67.29
N ALA A 7 11.18 -20.52 66.90
CA ALA A 7 10.20 -20.64 65.80
C ALA A 7 10.87 -20.29 64.49
N THR A 8 11.03 -21.25 63.58
CA THR A 8 11.52 -21.01 62.25
C THR A 8 10.37 -20.63 61.35
N ALA A 9 10.32 -19.35 60.94
CA ALA A 9 9.39 -18.88 59.92
C ALA A 9 9.86 -19.26 58.53
N VAL A 10 9.14 -20.17 57.88
CA VAL A 10 9.37 -20.52 56.45
C VAL A 10 8.65 -19.50 55.61
N LEU A 11 9.39 -18.56 54.97
CA LEU A 11 8.87 -17.69 53.93
C LEU A 11 8.69 -18.50 52.63
N THR A 12 7.49 -18.86 52.27
CA THR A 12 7.17 -19.42 50.96
C THR A 12 7.17 -18.26 49.94
N LEU A 13 8.25 -18.09 49.16
CA LEU A 13 8.22 -17.30 47.94
C LEU A 13 7.29 -18.03 46.95
N GLY A 14 6.05 -17.52 46.86
CA GLY A 14 5.15 -17.86 45.77
C GLY A 14 5.73 -17.32 44.46
N GLY A 15 6.38 -18.14 43.67
CA GLY A 15 6.79 -17.85 42.33
C GLY A 15 5.54 -17.60 41.48
N PHE A 16 5.28 -16.36 41.13
CA PHE A 16 4.38 -16.04 40.02
C PHE A 16 5.03 -16.60 38.74
N SER A 17 4.69 -17.83 38.38
CA SER A 17 4.90 -18.33 37.02
C SER A 17 3.96 -17.52 36.12
N GLY A 18 4.44 -16.41 35.60
CA GLY A 18 3.78 -15.77 34.50
C GLY A 18 3.70 -16.77 33.35
N ALA A 19 2.50 -17.25 33.04
CA ALA A 19 2.29 -18.00 31.81
C ALA A 19 2.87 -17.14 30.68
N ALA A 20 3.87 -17.65 29.98
CA ALA A 20 4.33 -17.03 28.75
C ALA A 20 3.12 -17.00 27.80
N LEU A 21 2.57 -15.81 27.57
CA LEU A 21 1.54 -15.63 26.55
C LEU A 21 2.15 -16.00 25.20
N ALA A 22 1.39 -16.71 24.38
CA ALA A 22 1.83 -17.09 23.05
C ALA A 22 1.99 -15.83 22.18
N ASP A 23 2.98 -15.82 21.28
CA ASP A 23 3.13 -14.70 20.34
C ASP A 23 1.91 -14.63 19.40
N LEU A 24 1.44 -13.40 19.13
CA LEU A 24 0.43 -13.14 18.11
C LEU A 24 1.09 -13.10 16.74
N THR A 25 0.67 -13.96 15.82
CA THR A 25 1.20 -13.96 14.46
C THR A 25 0.39 -13.03 13.58
N VAL A 26 1.05 -11.98 13.06
CA VAL A 26 0.51 -11.10 12.01
C VAL A 26 1.28 -11.32 10.71
N ALA A 27 0.70 -10.96 9.58
CA ALA A 27 1.36 -11.18 8.30
C ALA A 27 1.33 -9.94 7.41
N ILE A 28 2.30 -9.90 6.51
CA ILE A 28 2.29 -9.04 5.33
C ILE A 28 2.35 -9.91 4.07
N ALA A 29 1.75 -9.42 2.99
CA ALA A 29 1.87 -10.06 1.68
C ALA A 29 1.95 -9.00 0.56
N GLY A 30 2.76 -9.30 -0.44
CA GLY A 30 2.98 -8.46 -1.61
C GLY A 30 4.09 -9.03 -2.47
N PRO A 31 4.58 -8.28 -3.47
CA PRO A 31 5.64 -8.72 -4.36
C PRO A 31 7.01 -8.63 -3.67
N MET A 32 7.37 -9.63 -2.88
CA MET A 32 8.68 -9.66 -2.20
C MET A 32 9.82 -10.02 -3.18
N THR A 33 9.47 -10.64 -4.30
CA THR A 33 10.37 -10.92 -5.42
C THR A 33 9.80 -10.41 -6.75
N GLY A 34 10.58 -10.52 -7.83
CA GLY A 34 10.16 -10.09 -9.16
C GLY A 34 10.34 -8.60 -9.41
N GLN A 35 9.67 -8.11 -10.45
CA GLN A 35 9.86 -6.74 -10.95
C GLN A 35 9.34 -5.63 -10.03
N TYR A 36 8.51 -5.95 -9.06
CA TYR A 36 7.97 -4.99 -8.10
C TYR A 36 8.52 -5.20 -6.67
N ALA A 37 9.63 -5.92 -6.54
CA ALA A 37 10.21 -6.28 -5.25
C ALA A 37 10.54 -5.06 -4.36
N SER A 38 10.84 -3.92 -4.97
CA SER A 38 11.05 -2.67 -4.23
C SER A 38 9.82 -2.20 -3.45
N ALA A 39 8.61 -2.42 -3.98
CA ALA A 39 7.37 -2.14 -3.25
C ALA A 39 7.16 -3.13 -2.10
N GLY A 40 7.47 -4.41 -2.31
CA GLY A 40 7.47 -5.42 -1.25
C GLY A 40 8.44 -5.09 -0.12
N ASP A 41 9.64 -4.61 -0.44
CA ASP A 41 10.63 -4.15 0.53
C ASP A 41 10.14 -2.95 1.36
N GLN A 42 9.45 -1.98 0.73
CA GLN A 42 8.83 -0.86 1.44
C GLN A 42 7.80 -1.36 2.48
N ILE A 43 6.91 -2.27 2.10
CA ILE A 43 5.92 -2.86 3.00
C ILE A 43 6.60 -3.61 4.15
N ARG A 44 7.59 -4.42 3.84
CA ARG A 44 8.32 -5.21 4.83
C ARG A 44 9.00 -4.31 5.87
N ARG A 45 9.76 -3.31 5.43
CA ARG A 45 10.47 -2.37 6.32
C ARG A 45 9.49 -1.61 7.23
N GLY A 46 8.36 -1.18 6.69
CA GLY A 46 7.31 -0.50 7.46
C GLY A 46 6.75 -1.37 8.58
N ALA A 47 6.36 -2.58 8.24
CA ALA A 47 5.78 -3.54 9.19
C ALA A 47 6.79 -4.01 10.24
N GLU A 48 8.03 -4.34 9.84
CA GLU A 48 9.10 -4.76 10.76
C GLU A 48 9.39 -3.69 11.82
N MET A 49 9.50 -2.42 11.42
CA MET A 49 9.76 -1.33 12.36
C MET A 49 8.57 -1.10 13.29
N ALA A 50 7.33 -1.13 12.78
CA ALA A 50 6.14 -1.00 13.61
C ALA A 50 6.04 -2.11 14.65
N ILE A 51 6.27 -3.36 14.24
CA ILE A 51 6.25 -4.53 15.13
C ILE A 51 7.34 -4.42 16.20
N ALA A 52 8.54 -3.98 15.84
CA ALA A 52 9.61 -3.74 16.81
C ALA A 52 9.19 -2.71 17.86
N ASP A 53 8.55 -1.61 17.44
CA ASP A 53 8.07 -0.56 18.32
C ASP A 53 6.91 -1.02 19.22
N ILE A 54 5.94 -1.74 18.67
CA ILE A 54 4.84 -2.33 19.42
C ILE A 54 5.37 -3.31 20.46
N ASN A 55 6.30 -4.17 20.05
CA ASN A 55 6.91 -5.15 20.92
C ASN A 55 7.74 -4.51 22.05
N ALA A 56 8.42 -3.41 21.77
CA ALA A 56 9.17 -2.65 22.79
C ALA A 56 8.24 -2.06 23.86
N ARG A 57 7.00 -1.71 23.49
CA ARG A 57 5.97 -1.21 24.42
C ARG A 57 5.20 -2.30 25.17
N GLY A 58 5.51 -3.58 24.96
CA GLY A 58 4.85 -4.70 25.65
C GLY A 58 3.98 -5.59 24.75
N GLY A 59 3.91 -5.29 23.45
CA GLY A 59 3.11 -6.04 22.49
C GLY A 59 1.64 -5.61 22.48
N VAL A 60 0.78 -6.45 21.93
CA VAL A 60 -0.67 -6.26 21.86
C VAL A 60 -1.33 -7.12 22.93
N LEU A 61 -2.10 -6.53 23.83
CA LEU A 61 -2.73 -7.21 24.97
C LEU A 61 -1.75 -8.03 25.83
N GLY A 62 -0.46 -7.63 25.86
CA GLY A 62 0.61 -8.32 26.58
C GLY A 62 1.33 -9.40 25.78
N GLU A 63 0.89 -9.70 24.57
CA GLU A 63 1.51 -10.69 23.67
C GLU A 63 2.40 -10.00 22.63
N LYS A 64 3.57 -10.59 22.34
CA LYS A 64 4.47 -10.06 21.30
C LYS A 64 3.94 -10.39 19.91
N LEU A 65 4.18 -9.48 18.97
CA LEU A 65 3.87 -9.71 17.57
C LEU A 65 5.02 -10.46 16.88
N LYS A 66 4.67 -11.50 16.13
CA LYS A 66 5.55 -12.22 15.21
C LYS A 66 5.09 -11.93 13.79
N LEU A 67 6.03 -11.59 12.91
CA LEU A 67 5.74 -11.31 11.51
C LEU A 67 5.94 -12.54 10.63
N GLU A 68 4.92 -12.85 9.82
CA GLU A 68 5.04 -13.75 8.66
C GLU A 68 5.01 -12.94 7.37
N VAL A 69 5.82 -13.35 6.40
CA VAL A 69 5.95 -12.64 5.10
C VAL A 69 5.53 -13.57 3.97
N GLY A 70 4.60 -13.11 3.14
CA GLY A 70 4.13 -13.81 1.96
C GLY A 70 4.58 -13.10 0.69
N ASP A 71 5.14 -13.86 -0.25
CA ASP A 71 5.50 -13.36 -1.58
C ASP A 71 4.47 -13.81 -2.61
N ASP A 72 3.71 -12.87 -3.15
CA ASP A 72 2.74 -13.12 -4.20
C ASP A 72 3.22 -12.73 -5.61
N ALA A 73 4.38 -12.09 -5.71
CA ALA A 73 4.95 -11.58 -6.97
C ALA A 73 3.95 -10.80 -7.85
N CYS A 74 2.87 -10.24 -7.27
CA CYS A 74 1.71 -9.66 -7.97
C CYS A 74 0.95 -10.66 -8.88
N ASP A 75 1.14 -11.96 -8.68
CA ASP A 75 0.41 -12.99 -9.39
C ASP A 75 -0.85 -13.41 -8.61
N PRO A 76 -2.06 -13.35 -9.19
CA PRO A 76 -3.30 -13.64 -8.48
C PRO A 76 -3.40 -15.10 -8.01
N LYS A 77 -2.79 -16.07 -8.72
CA LYS A 77 -2.82 -17.47 -8.32
C LYS A 77 -1.86 -17.71 -7.16
N GLN A 78 -0.67 -17.09 -7.24
CA GLN A 78 0.30 -17.15 -6.13
C GLN A 78 -0.27 -16.46 -4.89
N ALA A 79 -1.01 -15.37 -5.03
CA ALA A 79 -1.68 -14.68 -3.92
C ALA A 79 -2.65 -15.59 -3.17
N VAL A 80 -3.46 -16.39 -3.87
CA VAL A 80 -4.35 -17.40 -3.25
C VAL A 80 -3.53 -18.45 -2.51
N SER A 81 -2.42 -18.93 -3.07
CA SER A 81 -1.53 -19.90 -2.39
C SER A 81 -0.91 -19.31 -1.14
N VAL A 82 -0.46 -18.04 -1.21
CA VAL A 82 0.06 -17.30 -0.04
C VAL A 82 -1.03 -17.16 1.02
N ALA A 83 -2.24 -16.77 0.63
CA ALA A 83 -3.35 -16.62 1.58
C ALA A 83 -3.64 -17.92 2.33
N ASN A 84 -3.74 -19.05 1.64
CA ASN A 84 -3.90 -20.36 2.28
C ASN A 84 -2.73 -20.71 3.22
N THR A 85 -1.49 -20.36 2.85
CA THR A 85 -0.33 -20.55 3.70
C THR A 85 -0.43 -19.74 4.98
N MET A 86 -0.87 -18.49 4.89
CA MET A 86 -1.03 -17.61 6.07
C MET A 86 -2.17 -18.07 6.97
N VAL A 87 -3.28 -18.57 6.41
CA VAL A 87 -4.36 -19.23 7.18
C VAL A 87 -3.79 -20.40 8.00
N ASN A 88 -3.01 -21.27 7.38
CA ASN A 88 -2.40 -22.41 8.05
C ASN A 88 -1.38 -22.04 9.14
N LYS A 89 -0.84 -20.81 9.09
CA LYS A 89 0.04 -20.24 10.12
C LYS A 89 -0.73 -19.58 11.27
N ASN A 90 -2.08 -19.64 11.24
CA ASN A 90 -2.97 -19.06 12.25
C ASN A 90 -2.70 -17.57 12.50
N ILE A 91 -2.52 -16.79 11.43
CA ILE A 91 -2.36 -15.35 11.56
C ILE A 91 -3.67 -14.72 12.06
N VAL A 92 -3.55 -13.67 12.88
CA VAL A 92 -4.71 -12.92 13.39
C VAL A 92 -5.02 -11.66 12.59
N PHE A 93 -4.08 -11.20 11.77
CA PHE A 93 -4.22 -10.00 10.93
C PHE A 93 -3.28 -10.06 9.73
N MET A 94 -3.77 -9.57 8.59
CA MET A 94 -3.02 -9.44 7.34
C MET A 94 -2.89 -7.97 6.93
N HIS A 95 -1.67 -7.51 6.64
CA HIS A 95 -1.47 -6.29 5.84
C HIS A 95 -1.01 -6.65 4.42
N GLY A 96 -1.82 -6.35 3.47
CA GLY A 96 -1.59 -6.69 2.06
C GLY A 96 -2.92 -7.02 1.35
N HIS A 97 -2.92 -7.63 0.22
CA HIS A 97 -1.81 -7.66 -0.71
C HIS A 97 -1.59 -6.27 -1.32
N TRP A 98 -0.46 -6.03 -2.01
CA TRP A 98 -0.21 -4.73 -2.59
C TRP A 98 -0.89 -4.55 -3.95
N CYS A 99 -0.77 -5.51 -4.84
CA CYS A 99 -1.41 -5.49 -6.14
C CYS A 99 -2.90 -5.80 -6.03
N SER A 100 -3.77 -4.99 -6.63
CA SER A 100 -5.23 -5.23 -6.61
C SER A 100 -5.62 -6.59 -7.21
N SER A 101 -4.91 -7.04 -8.26
CA SER A 101 -5.10 -8.37 -8.84
C SER A 101 -4.78 -9.52 -7.88
N SER A 102 -3.91 -9.30 -6.91
CA SER A 102 -3.59 -10.24 -5.83
C SER A 102 -4.57 -10.13 -4.67
N THR A 103 -4.90 -8.90 -4.25
CA THR A 103 -5.81 -8.62 -3.12
C THR A 103 -7.20 -9.18 -3.36
N ILE A 104 -7.73 -9.01 -4.56
CA ILE A 104 -9.10 -9.44 -4.90
C ILE A 104 -9.31 -10.93 -4.60
N PRO A 105 -8.57 -11.89 -5.17
CA PRO A 105 -8.79 -13.29 -4.87
C PRO A 105 -8.29 -13.73 -3.48
N ALA A 106 -7.23 -13.15 -2.96
CA ALA A 106 -6.72 -13.49 -1.62
C ALA A 106 -7.70 -13.11 -0.51
N SER A 107 -8.43 -12.00 -0.67
CA SER A 107 -9.41 -11.55 0.34
C SER A 107 -10.58 -12.51 0.53
N ASP A 108 -10.94 -13.32 -0.47
CA ASP A 108 -11.95 -14.37 -0.33
C ASP A 108 -11.45 -15.47 0.62
N VAL A 109 -10.21 -15.92 0.46
CA VAL A 109 -9.59 -16.93 1.33
C VAL A 109 -9.52 -16.45 2.78
N TYR A 110 -9.14 -15.18 3.00
CA TYR A 110 -9.11 -14.59 4.34
C TYR A 110 -10.51 -14.43 4.92
N ALA A 111 -11.51 -14.09 4.10
CA ALA A 111 -12.91 -13.97 4.54
C ALA A 111 -13.47 -15.31 5.03
N GLU A 112 -13.21 -16.40 4.28
CA GLU A 112 -13.64 -17.76 4.63
C GLU A 112 -12.96 -18.28 5.91
N SER A 113 -11.85 -17.67 6.31
CA SER A 113 -11.03 -18.08 7.47
C SER A 113 -11.10 -17.09 8.63
N ASP A 114 -12.04 -16.14 8.63
CA ASP A 114 -12.22 -15.12 9.66
C ASP A 114 -10.91 -14.33 9.96
N ILE A 115 -10.19 -13.93 8.92
CA ILE A 115 -8.97 -13.11 9.01
C ILE A 115 -9.25 -11.71 8.47
N LEU A 116 -9.04 -10.70 9.31
CA LEU A 116 -9.11 -9.30 8.88
C LEU A 116 -7.85 -8.89 8.13
N MET A 117 -8.05 -8.05 7.12
CA MET A 117 -6.94 -7.49 6.36
C MET A 117 -7.05 -5.97 6.18
N ALA A 118 -5.91 -5.30 6.28
CA ALA A 118 -5.74 -3.91 5.85
C ALA A 118 -4.92 -3.87 4.57
N THR A 119 -5.38 -3.13 3.55
CA THR A 119 -4.72 -3.10 2.25
C THR A 119 -4.52 -1.67 1.72
N VAL A 120 -3.53 -1.50 0.87
CA VAL A 120 -3.28 -0.29 0.07
C VAL A 120 -3.76 -0.46 -1.38
N SER A 121 -4.32 -1.60 -1.74
CA SER A 121 -4.87 -1.83 -3.08
C SER A 121 -6.03 -0.90 -3.37
N THR A 122 -5.96 -0.16 -4.46
CA THR A 122 -6.83 0.98 -4.74
C THR A 122 -8.03 0.67 -5.64
N ASN A 123 -8.02 -0.48 -6.35
CA ASN A 123 -9.13 -0.84 -7.24
C ASN A 123 -10.47 -0.91 -6.46
N PRO A 124 -11.55 -0.28 -6.95
CA PRO A 124 -12.85 -0.29 -6.30
C PRO A 124 -13.39 -1.69 -5.98
N GLN A 125 -13.12 -2.70 -6.83
CA GLN A 125 -13.58 -4.07 -6.61
C GLN A 125 -13.06 -4.71 -5.32
N VAL A 126 -11.99 -4.21 -4.73
CA VAL A 126 -11.45 -4.71 -3.46
C VAL A 126 -12.49 -4.66 -2.34
N THR A 127 -13.32 -3.61 -2.29
CA THR A 127 -14.33 -3.38 -1.25
C THR A 127 -15.78 -3.48 -1.76
N GLU A 128 -16.02 -3.32 -3.08
CA GLU A 128 -17.37 -3.38 -3.68
C GLU A 128 -18.00 -4.79 -3.63
N ARG A 129 -17.21 -5.84 -3.38
CA ARG A 129 -17.69 -7.22 -3.30
C ARG A 129 -18.43 -7.55 -1.99
N GLY A 130 -18.47 -6.60 -1.04
CA GLY A 130 -19.23 -6.73 0.19
C GLY A 130 -18.58 -7.61 1.26
N LEU A 131 -17.30 -7.92 1.14
CA LEU A 131 -16.54 -8.64 2.14
C LEU A 131 -16.34 -7.78 3.40
N LYS A 132 -16.58 -8.36 4.57
CA LYS A 132 -16.47 -7.64 5.84
C LYS A 132 -15.05 -7.61 6.42
N ASN A 133 -14.19 -8.48 5.96
CA ASN A 133 -12.81 -8.62 6.43
C ASN A 133 -11.82 -7.63 5.83
N VAL A 134 -12.22 -6.84 4.81
CA VAL A 134 -11.33 -5.92 4.10
C VAL A 134 -11.46 -4.49 4.61
N PHE A 135 -10.32 -3.87 4.92
CA PHE A 135 -10.19 -2.47 5.28
C PHE A 135 -9.14 -1.82 4.40
N ARG A 136 -9.52 -0.83 3.62
CA ARG A 136 -8.60 -0.08 2.77
C ARG A 136 -8.09 1.14 3.51
N ILE A 137 -6.78 1.22 3.71
CA ILE A 137 -6.13 2.34 4.42
C ILE A 137 -5.59 3.42 3.47
N MET A 138 -5.96 3.34 2.20
CA MET A 138 -5.64 4.29 1.14
C MET A 138 -6.92 4.68 0.40
N GLY A 139 -6.86 5.64 -0.53
CA GLY A 139 -8.00 6.01 -1.37
C GLY A 139 -8.28 4.97 -2.47
N ARG A 140 -9.35 5.22 -3.24
CA ARG A 140 -9.84 4.38 -4.33
C ARG A 140 -9.45 4.94 -5.69
N ASP A 141 -9.32 4.05 -6.70
CA ASP A 141 -8.98 4.45 -8.07
C ASP A 141 -10.04 5.35 -8.73
N ASP A 142 -11.31 5.27 -8.35
CA ASP A 142 -12.33 6.19 -8.84
C ASP A 142 -12.11 7.63 -8.37
N GLN A 143 -11.58 7.82 -7.15
CA GLN A 143 -11.16 9.13 -6.63
C GLN A 143 -9.82 9.56 -7.24
N GLN A 144 -8.87 8.63 -7.34
CA GLN A 144 -7.55 8.85 -7.92
C GLN A 144 -7.65 9.23 -9.40
N GLY A 145 -8.42 8.48 -10.17
CA GLY A 145 -8.66 8.74 -11.58
C GLY A 145 -9.37 10.06 -11.83
N LEU A 146 -10.31 10.45 -10.94
CA LEU A 146 -10.96 11.75 -11.00
C LEU A 146 -9.94 12.90 -10.87
N VAL A 147 -9.02 12.82 -9.90
CA VAL A 147 -7.98 13.83 -9.70
C VAL A 147 -7.03 13.88 -10.89
N ALA A 148 -6.52 12.74 -11.34
CA ALA A 148 -5.59 12.65 -12.47
C ALA A 148 -6.24 13.15 -13.78
N GLY A 149 -7.45 12.68 -14.09
CA GLY A 149 -8.16 13.04 -15.31
C GLY A 149 -8.54 14.52 -15.37
N ASN A 150 -9.00 15.08 -14.24
CA ASN A 150 -9.25 16.52 -14.14
C ASN A 150 -7.99 17.35 -14.34
N TYR A 151 -6.88 16.95 -13.71
CA TYR A 151 -5.60 17.62 -13.88
C TYR A 151 -5.13 17.57 -15.34
N ILE A 152 -5.23 16.41 -16.00
CA ILE A 152 -4.87 16.27 -17.41
C ILE A 152 -5.72 17.22 -18.28
N ALA A 153 -7.03 17.24 -18.09
CA ALA A 153 -7.93 18.08 -18.89
C ALA A 153 -7.66 19.57 -18.72
N ASP A 154 -7.26 20.01 -17.53
CA ASP A 154 -7.01 21.42 -17.23
C ASP A 154 -5.57 21.83 -17.61
N ALA A 155 -4.55 21.10 -17.15
CA ALA A 155 -3.14 21.48 -17.30
C ALA A 155 -2.59 21.16 -18.70
N PHE A 156 -3.15 20.17 -19.39
CA PHE A 156 -2.72 19.75 -20.72
C PHE A 156 -3.76 20.04 -21.81
N LYS A 157 -4.57 21.07 -21.62
CA LYS A 157 -5.58 21.47 -22.59
C LYS A 157 -4.97 21.68 -23.99
N GLY A 158 -5.56 21.02 -24.99
CA GLY A 158 -5.10 21.08 -26.38
C GLY A 158 -3.95 20.14 -26.72
N LYS A 159 -3.37 19.44 -25.74
CA LYS A 159 -2.38 18.39 -25.97
C LYS A 159 -3.02 17.08 -26.42
N LYS A 160 -2.27 16.31 -27.20
CA LYS A 160 -2.69 14.96 -27.58
C LYS A 160 -2.35 13.98 -26.45
N VAL A 161 -3.41 13.40 -25.88
CA VAL A 161 -3.31 12.50 -24.72
C VAL A 161 -3.59 11.07 -25.15
N ALA A 162 -2.72 10.13 -24.78
CA ALA A 162 -3.02 8.71 -24.82
C ALA A 162 -3.41 8.20 -23.42
N VAL A 163 -4.33 7.25 -23.37
CA VAL A 163 -4.60 6.44 -22.17
C VAL A 163 -4.07 5.05 -22.41
N VAL A 164 -3.17 4.60 -21.56
CA VAL A 164 -2.49 3.30 -21.68
C VAL A 164 -2.63 2.54 -20.37
N ASP A 165 -2.92 1.24 -20.44
CA ASP A 165 -3.00 0.36 -19.28
C ASP A 165 -2.10 -0.89 -19.43
N ASP A 166 -1.82 -1.57 -18.32
CA ASP A 166 -1.01 -2.78 -18.27
C ASP A 166 -1.84 -4.07 -18.22
N LYS A 167 -3.14 -4.00 -18.42
CA LYS A 167 -4.14 -5.09 -18.34
C LYS A 167 -4.35 -5.67 -16.94
N SER A 168 -3.62 -5.23 -15.92
CA SER A 168 -3.90 -5.63 -14.55
C SER A 168 -5.23 -5.09 -14.05
N ALA A 169 -5.78 -5.66 -12.98
CA ALA A 169 -7.01 -5.15 -12.37
C ALA A 169 -6.83 -3.69 -11.90
N TYR A 170 -5.64 -3.37 -11.32
CA TYR A 170 -5.30 -2.01 -10.94
C TYR A 170 -5.16 -1.10 -12.16
N GLY A 171 -4.23 -1.42 -13.06
CA GLY A 171 -3.86 -0.50 -14.12
C GLY A 171 -5.00 -0.20 -15.10
N LYS A 172 -5.74 -1.25 -15.50
CA LYS A 172 -6.92 -1.05 -16.34
C LYS A 172 -8.00 -0.24 -15.62
N GLY A 173 -8.26 -0.53 -14.34
CA GLY A 173 -9.26 0.18 -13.55
C GLY A 173 -8.94 1.66 -13.43
N LEU A 174 -7.70 2.01 -13.06
CA LEU A 174 -7.26 3.40 -12.96
C LEU A 174 -7.31 4.13 -14.32
N ALA A 175 -6.83 3.50 -15.39
CA ALA A 175 -6.88 4.08 -16.74
C ALA A 175 -8.31 4.37 -17.19
N ASP A 176 -9.27 3.48 -16.88
CA ASP A 176 -10.68 3.68 -17.18
C ASP A 176 -11.26 4.89 -16.41
N GLU A 177 -10.95 5.05 -15.13
CA GLU A 177 -11.42 6.19 -14.33
C GLU A 177 -10.75 7.51 -14.75
N ILE A 178 -9.47 7.50 -15.14
CA ILE A 178 -8.81 8.69 -15.71
C ILE A 178 -9.50 9.11 -17.01
N ALA A 179 -9.72 8.17 -17.93
CA ALA A 179 -10.38 8.46 -19.21
C ALA A 179 -11.78 9.05 -19.00
N LYS A 180 -12.57 8.44 -18.12
CA LYS A 180 -13.91 8.89 -17.76
C LYS A 180 -13.91 10.33 -17.20
N ALA A 181 -12.96 10.64 -16.31
CA ALA A 181 -12.83 12.00 -15.75
C ALA A 181 -12.41 13.04 -16.81
N MET A 182 -11.47 12.67 -17.69
CA MET A 182 -11.08 13.52 -18.83
C MET A 182 -12.27 13.79 -19.76
N GLU A 183 -13.01 12.74 -20.14
CA GLU A 183 -14.15 12.84 -21.04
C GLU A 183 -15.28 13.69 -20.44
N ALA A 184 -15.52 13.59 -19.13
CA ALA A 184 -16.49 14.42 -18.42
C ALA A 184 -16.15 15.93 -18.50
N LYS A 185 -14.87 16.29 -18.69
CA LYS A 185 -14.40 17.64 -18.96
C LYS A 185 -14.27 17.97 -20.46
N GLY A 186 -14.70 17.08 -21.34
CA GLY A 186 -14.62 17.28 -22.78
C GLY A 186 -13.23 16.99 -23.40
N ALA A 187 -12.29 16.46 -22.63
CA ALA A 187 -10.96 16.07 -23.09
C ALA A 187 -10.97 14.58 -23.48
N LYS A 188 -11.10 14.28 -24.77
CA LYS A 188 -11.10 12.88 -25.25
C LYS A 188 -9.68 12.39 -25.49
N PRO A 189 -9.34 11.15 -25.09
CA PRO A 189 -8.08 10.54 -25.47
C PRO A 189 -7.90 10.45 -26.98
N THR A 190 -6.72 10.82 -27.48
CA THR A 190 -6.35 10.65 -28.89
C THR A 190 -6.11 9.19 -29.24
N LEU A 191 -5.61 8.43 -28.29
CA LEU A 191 -5.26 7.00 -28.41
C LEU A 191 -5.62 6.28 -27.11
N ARG A 192 -6.11 5.03 -27.23
CA ARG A 192 -6.28 4.12 -26.11
C ARG A 192 -5.65 2.80 -26.46
N GLU A 193 -4.72 2.35 -25.63
CA GLU A 193 -3.92 1.15 -25.85
C GLU A 193 -3.68 0.40 -24.53
N SER A 194 -3.29 -0.86 -24.67
CA SER A 194 -2.82 -1.65 -23.54
C SER A 194 -1.45 -2.23 -23.86
N ILE A 195 -0.64 -2.37 -22.81
CA ILE A 195 0.63 -3.09 -22.86
C ILE A 195 0.51 -4.41 -22.11
N THR A 196 1.53 -5.23 -22.15
CA THR A 196 1.67 -6.40 -21.28
C THR A 196 2.72 -6.11 -20.23
N ALA A 197 2.36 -6.21 -18.96
CA ALA A 197 3.31 -6.02 -17.85
C ALA A 197 4.45 -7.05 -17.93
N GLY A 198 5.66 -6.64 -17.51
CA GLY A 198 6.83 -7.50 -17.45
C GLY A 198 7.61 -7.67 -18.76
N GLU A 199 7.14 -7.11 -19.86
CA GLU A 199 7.90 -7.06 -21.10
C GLU A 199 9.17 -6.20 -20.93
N LYS A 200 10.17 -6.47 -21.78
CA LYS A 200 11.42 -5.69 -21.81
C LYS A 200 11.47 -4.69 -22.97
N ASP A 201 10.61 -4.89 -23.94
CA ASP A 201 10.52 -4.06 -25.13
C ASP A 201 9.12 -3.48 -25.30
N TYR A 202 9.03 -2.17 -25.20
CA TYR A 202 7.83 -1.36 -25.41
C TYR A 202 7.93 -0.47 -26.66
N SER A 203 8.86 -0.76 -27.57
CA SER A 203 9.04 0.01 -28.83
C SER A 203 7.78 0.07 -29.69
N GLY A 204 6.94 -0.98 -29.62
CA GLY A 204 5.66 -1.04 -30.32
C GLY A 204 4.70 0.06 -29.87
N ILE A 205 4.48 0.21 -28.55
CA ILE A 205 3.62 1.27 -27.99
C ILE A 205 4.26 2.65 -28.23
N VAL A 206 5.58 2.80 -28.05
CA VAL A 206 6.30 4.06 -28.32
C VAL A 206 6.11 4.51 -29.76
N THR A 207 6.17 3.59 -30.72
CA THR A 207 5.92 3.88 -32.14
C THR A 207 4.49 4.37 -32.37
N LYS A 208 3.49 3.74 -31.78
CA LYS A 208 2.08 4.18 -31.88
C LYS A 208 1.88 5.57 -31.28
N LEU A 209 2.44 5.82 -30.09
CA LEU A 209 2.38 7.13 -29.44
C LEU A 209 3.00 8.22 -30.30
N LYS A 210 4.17 7.94 -30.89
CA LYS A 210 4.88 8.88 -31.78
C LYS A 210 4.08 9.16 -33.05
N GLN A 211 3.56 8.14 -33.72
CA GLN A 211 2.74 8.27 -34.92
C GLN A 211 1.46 9.06 -34.70
N ALA A 212 0.82 8.89 -33.53
CA ALA A 212 -0.37 9.65 -33.13
C ALA A 212 -0.02 11.08 -32.68
N GLY A 213 1.27 11.40 -32.50
CA GLY A 213 1.74 12.70 -32.03
C GLY A 213 1.37 12.95 -30.57
N VAL A 214 1.36 11.90 -29.74
CA VAL A 214 1.02 11.98 -28.32
C VAL A 214 2.10 12.73 -27.55
N GLU A 215 1.67 13.65 -26.69
CA GLU A 215 2.54 14.47 -25.84
C GLU A 215 2.42 14.07 -24.37
N VAL A 216 1.25 13.52 -23.97
CA VAL A 216 0.94 13.10 -22.61
C VAL A 216 0.39 11.69 -22.63
N MET A 217 0.93 10.82 -21.78
CA MET A 217 0.44 9.47 -21.54
C MET A 217 -0.16 9.39 -20.13
N ALA A 218 -1.48 9.25 -20.04
CA ALA A 218 -2.16 8.80 -18.84
C ALA A 218 -1.94 7.29 -18.72
N TYR A 219 -1.34 6.85 -17.62
CA TYR A 219 -0.93 5.46 -17.49
C TYR A 219 -1.51 4.81 -16.23
N GLY A 220 -2.24 3.73 -16.44
CA GLY A 220 -2.65 2.81 -15.40
C GLY A 220 -1.73 1.58 -15.39
N GLY A 221 -0.98 1.42 -14.32
CA GLY A 221 0.00 0.35 -14.16
C GLY A 221 1.13 0.75 -13.21
N TYR A 222 2.27 0.08 -13.34
CA TYR A 222 3.35 0.19 -12.36
C TYR A 222 4.57 0.97 -12.89
N HIS A 223 5.45 1.37 -11.98
CA HIS A 223 6.58 2.25 -12.25
C HIS A 223 7.66 1.63 -13.17
N THR A 224 7.81 0.32 -13.15
CA THR A 224 8.85 -0.39 -13.94
C THR A 224 8.60 -0.27 -15.43
N GLU A 225 7.35 -0.42 -15.87
CA GLU A 225 6.94 -0.27 -17.27
C GLU A 225 7.10 1.19 -17.73
N VAL A 226 6.69 2.15 -16.89
CA VAL A 226 6.85 3.58 -17.18
C VAL A 226 8.31 3.94 -17.39
N ALA A 227 9.21 3.44 -16.55
CA ALA A 227 10.64 3.69 -16.70
C ALA A 227 11.18 3.19 -18.04
N LEU A 228 10.79 1.98 -18.45
CA LEU A 228 11.20 1.40 -19.74
C LEU A 228 10.59 2.17 -20.93
N ILE A 229 9.30 2.51 -20.88
CA ILE A 229 8.63 3.28 -21.91
C ILE A 229 9.29 4.64 -22.09
N LEU A 230 9.59 5.35 -21.00
CA LEU A 230 10.25 6.66 -21.07
C LEU A 230 11.64 6.59 -21.69
N ARG A 231 12.45 5.59 -21.34
CA ARG A 231 13.77 5.37 -21.94
C ARG A 231 13.67 5.10 -23.44
N GLN A 232 12.74 4.23 -23.83
CA GLN A 232 12.53 3.89 -25.24
C GLN A 232 11.92 5.04 -26.03
N ALA A 233 11.02 5.83 -25.42
CA ALA A 233 10.50 7.06 -26.01
C ALA A 233 11.61 8.09 -26.26
N GLN A 234 12.49 8.31 -25.28
CA GLN A 234 13.64 9.19 -25.42
C GLN A 234 14.57 8.73 -26.55
N ALA A 235 14.90 7.43 -26.61
CA ALA A 235 15.71 6.86 -27.68
C ALA A 235 15.07 7.01 -29.07
N ALA A 236 13.74 6.97 -29.14
CA ALA A 236 12.97 7.21 -30.37
C ALA A 236 12.77 8.71 -30.70
N GLY A 237 13.30 9.63 -29.88
CA GLY A 237 13.11 11.07 -30.03
C GLY A 237 11.69 11.54 -29.74
N LEU A 238 10.92 10.80 -28.92
CA LEU A 238 9.59 11.20 -28.46
C LEU A 238 9.72 11.87 -27.07
N GLN A 239 9.32 13.13 -26.98
CA GLN A 239 9.14 13.83 -25.69
C GLN A 239 7.77 13.44 -25.13
N LEU A 240 7.76 12.73 -24.01
CA LEU A 240 6.56 12.17 -23.40
C LEU A 240 6.44 12.60 -21.95
N THR A 241 5.34 13.24 -21.58
CA THR A 241 4.93 13.45 -20.17
C THR A 241 4.05 12.28 -19.75
N VAL A 242 4.28 11.73 -18.56
CA VAL A 242 3.46 10.66 -18.01
C VAL A 242 2.65 11.19 -16.82
N MET A 243 1.36 10.86 -16.77
CA MET A 243 0.51 10.97 -15.59
C MET A 243 0.14 9.57 -15.13
N GLY A 244 0.72 9.12 -14.02
CA GLY A 244 0.44 7.81 -13.43
C GLY A 244 -0.32 7.88 -12.11
N GLY A 245 -0.48 6.73 -11.47
CA GLY A 245 -1.08 6.58 -10.15
C GLY A 245 -0.04 6.51 -9.03
N ASP A 246 -0.51 6.05 -7.89
CA ASP A 246 0.23 5.94 -6.63
C ASP A 246 1.49 5.07 -6.69
N THR A 247 1.55 4.12 -7.60
CA THR A 247 2.70 3.24 -7.82
C THR A 247 3.95 3.97 -8.32
N MET A 248 3.80 5.21 -8.80
CA MET A 248 4.92 6.06 -9.26
C MET A 248 5.73 6.69 -8.12
N THR A 249 5.37 6.48 -6.86
CA THR A 249 6.10 7.00 -5.68
C THR A 249 7.44 6.28 -5.44
N ASN A 250 7.75 5.22 -6.18
CA ASN A 250 8.93 4.40 -5.97
C ASN A 250 10.17 5.02 -6.63
N SER A 251 11.23 5.25 -5.85
CA SER A 251 12.50 5.82 -6.33
C SER A 251 13.23 4.94 -7.37
N GLU A 252 12.87 3.66 -7.48
CA GLU A 252 13.35 2.78 -8.56
C GLU A 252 12.99 3.33 -9.94
N LEU A 253 11.84 4.02 -10.06
CA LEU A 253 11.47 4.74 -11.29
C LEU A 253 12.58 5.69 -11.75
N VAL A 254 13.12 6.49 -10.82
CA VAL A 254 14.18 7.45 -11.11
C VAL A 254 15.47 6.74 -11.51
N THR A 255 15.83 5.70 -10.77
CA THR A 255 17.02 4.90 -11.05
C THR A 255 16.96 4.27 -12.45
N ALA A 256 15.77 3.77 -12.83
CA ALA A 256 15.57 3.08 -14.11
C ALA A 256 15.35 4.02 -15.30
N ALA A 257 14.61 5.12 -15.12
CA ALA A 257 14.32 6.09 -16.19
C ALA A 257 15.40 7.16 -16.34
N GLY A 258 16.25 7.35 -15.31
CA GLY A 258 17.24 8.44 -15.30
C GLY A 258 16.56 9.82 -15.39
N PRO A 259 17.14 10.79 -16.14
CA PRO A 259 16.58 12.14 -16.26
C PRO A 259 15.16 12.18 -16.86
N ALA A 260 14.73 11.14 -17.57
CA ALA A 260 13.38 11.07 -18.13
C ALA A 260 12.29 10.96 -17.04
N ALA A 261 12.66 10.58 -15.81
CA ALA A 261 11.75 10.56 -14.66
C ALA A 261 11.19 11.96 -14.34
N ASP A 262 11.89 13.04 -14.64
CA ASP A 262 11.41 14.43 -14.43
C ASP A 262 10.14 14.76 -15.26
N ASN A 263 9.81 13.92 -16.23
CA ASN A 263 8.56 14.01 -17.00
C ASN A 263 7.41 13.19 -16.39
N VAL A 264 7.59 12.58 -15.23
CA VAL A 264 6.54 11.80 -14.55
C VAL A 264 5.83 12.66 -13.52
N MET A 265 4.52 12.72 -13.68
CA MET A 265 3.55 13.21 -12.71
C MET A 265 2.71 12.02 -12.25
N PHE A 266 2.18 12.10 -11.04
CA PHE A 266 1.38 11.02 -10.49
C PHE A 266 0.47 11.50 -9.37
N THR A 267 -0.55 10.72 -9.09
CA THR A 267 -1.43 10.94 -7.96
C THR A 267 -1.05 10.04 -6.79
N PHE A 268 -0.98 10.62 -5.61
CA PHE A 268 -0.79 9.92 -4.35
C PHE A 268 -1.52 10.65 -3.23
N SER A 269 -1.70 10.01 -2.09
CA SER A 269 -2.23 10.68 -0.90
C SER A 269 -1.29 11.82 -0.46
N PRO A 270 -1.78 12.82 0.31
CA PRO A 270 -0.92 13.81 0.93
C PRO A 270 0.25 13.13 1.66
N ASP A 271 1.46 13.68 1.47
CA ASP A 271 2.71 13.05 1.92
C ASP A 271 2.69 12.80 3.44
N PRO A 272 2.63 11.54 3.89
CA PRO A 272 2.57 11.24 5.31
C PRO A 272 3.84 11.62 6.06
N ARG A 273 4.99 11.81 5.37
CA ARG A 273 6.23 12.30 5.96
C ARG A 273 6.09 13.75 6.45
N LYS A 274 5.12 14.50 5.92
CA LYS A 274 4.79 15.86 6.33
C LYS A 274 3.78 15.93 7.49
N ASN A 275 3.22 14.78 7.90
CA ASN A 275 2.36 14.70 9.07
C ASN A 275 3.19 14.87 10.36
N PRO A 276 2.89 15.85 11.22
CA PRO A 276 3.62 16.03 12.49
C PRO A 276 3.63 14.78 13.38
N ASP A 277 2.56 14.00 13.38
CA ASP A 277 2.46 12.77 14.16
C ASP A 277 3.38 11.66 13.64
N ALA A 278 3.82 11.74 12.38
CA ALA A 278 4.76 10.79 11.79
C ALA A 278 6.23 11.18 12.07
N ALA A 279 6.52 12.42 12.47
CA ALA A 279 7.90 12.92 12.55
C ALA A 279 8.84 12.00 13.34
N PRO A 280 8.51 11.49 14.54
CA PRO A 280 9.40 10.59 15.29
C PRO A 280 9.70 9.28 14.56
N VAL A 281 8.71 8.75 13.83
CA VAL A 281 8.86 7.51 13.06
C VAL A 281 9.69 7.77 11.79
N VAL A 282 9.47 8.89 11.11
CA VAL A 282 10.27 9.31 9.94
C VAL A 282 11.74 9.46 10.32
N GLU A 283 12.03 10.14 11.44
CA GLU A 283 13.41 10.29 11.94
C GLU A 283 14.05 8.94 12.27
N LYS A 284 13.29 8.01 12.85
CA LYS A 284 13.76 6.66 13.15
C LYS A 284 14.15 5.90 11.88
N PHE A 285 13.33 5.97 10.83
CA PHE A 285 13.65 5.38 9.54
C PHE A 285 14.92 6.00 8.93
N ARG A 286 15.01 7.33 8.95
CA ARG A 286 16.18 8.04 8.42
C ARG A 286 17.46 7.74 9.21
N ALA A 287 17.38 7.57 10.53
CA ALA A 287 18.49 7.11 11.36
C ALA A 287 18.96 5.69 10.97
N ALA A 288 18.02 4.84 10.53
CA ALA A 288 18.31 3.53 9.96
C ALA A 288 18.73 3.59 8.47
N LYS A 289 18.96 4.80 7.91
CA LYS A 289 19.30 5.04 6.49
C LYS A 289 18.23 4.55 5.51
N VAL A 290 16.98 4.61 5.91
CA VAL A 290 15.81 4.31 5.10
C VAL A 290 14.98 5.58 4.94
N GLU A 291 14.80 6.08 3.72
CA GLU A 291 13.80 7.11 3.48
C GLU A 291 12.41 6.43 3.46
N PRO A 292 11.48 6.83 4.32
CA PRO A 292 10.16 6.19 4.39
C PRO A 292 9.21 6.72 3.30
N GLU A 293 9.59 6.49 2.05
CA GLU A 293 8.79 6.85 0.86
C GLU A 293 7.69 5.82 0.56
N GLY A 294 6.78 6.17 -0.32
CA GLY A 294 5.76 5.27 -0.84
C GLY A 294 4.94 4.61 0.26
N TYR A 295 5.01 3.28 0.35
CA TYR A 295 4.16 2.48 1.22
C TYR A 295 4.76 2.15 2.59
N VAL A 296 5.98 2.63 2.90
CA VAL A 296 6.65 2.33 4.19
C VAL A 296 5.78 2.75 5.38
N LEU A 297 5.30 4.01 5.37
CA LEU A 297 4.47 4.51 6.47
C LEU A 297 3.05 3.91 6.47
N TYR A 298 2.54 3.45 5.32
CA TYR A 298 1.26 2.73 5.26
C TYR A 298 1.36 1.37 5.94
N ALA A 299 2.43 0.62 5.70
CA ALA A 299 2.65 -0.66 6.37
C ALA A 299 2.87 -0.48 7.88
N TYR A 300 3.58 0.57 8.29
CA TYR A 300 3.68 0.94 9.70
C TYR A 300 2.30 1.24 10.30
N ALA A 301 1.48 2.06 9.61
CA ALA A 301 0.13 2.43 10.04
C ALA A 301 -0.83 1.23 10.13
N ALA A 302 -0.69 0.24 9.24
CA ALA A 302 -1.49 -0.99 9.30
C ALA A 302 -1.26 -1.76 10.61
N MET A 303 -0.03 -1.82 11.08
CA MET A 303 0.30 -2.45 12.38
C MET A 303 -0.20 -1.59 13.55
N GLN A 304 -0.13 -0.25 13.46
CA GLN A 304 -0.74 0.64 14.46
C GLN A 304 -2.27 0.47 14.50
N LEU A 305 -2.91 0.33 13.35
CA LEU A 305 -4.35 0.07 13.26
C LEU A 305 -4.72 -1.22 13.99
N PHE A 306 -3.99 -2.31 13.74
CA PHE A 306 -4.20 -3.58 14.43
C PHE A 306 -4.01 -3.45 15.95
N GLU A 307 -2.89 -2.85 16.41
CA GLU A 307 -2.61 -2.63 17.83
C GLU A 307 -3.75 -1.88 18.52
N GLN A 308 -4.20 -0.76 17.93
CA GLN A 308 -5.25 0.07 18.51
C GLN A 308 -6.61 -0.61 18.47
N ALA A 309 -6.96 -1.30 17.37
CA ALA A 309 -8.23 -2.01 17.25
C ALA A 309 -8.32 -3.17 18.27
N ALA A 310 -7.26 -3.97 18.39
CA ALA A 310 -7.19 -5.06 19.36
C ALA A 310 -7.25 -4.55 20.80
N THR A 311 -6.57 -3.45 21.10
CA THR A 311 -6.59 -2.81 22.42
C THR A 311 -8.01 -2.29 22.75
N ALA A 312 -8.68 -1.63 21.81
CA ALA A 312 -10.04 -1.14 21.98
C ALA A 312 -11.06 -2.28 22.15
N ALA A 313 -10.90 -3.33 21.37
CA ALA A 313 -11.72 -4.54 21.47
C ALA A 313 -11.42 -5.39 22.70
N LYS A 314 -10.23 -5.25 23.30
CA LYS A 314 -9.66 -6.15 24.32
C LYS A 314 -9.66 -7.62 23.86
N SER A 315 -9.46 -7.83 22.56
CA SER A 315 -9.57 -9.12 21.90
C SER A 315 -8.85 -9.10 20.55
N THR A 316 -8.36 -10.26 20.11
CA THR A 316 -7.83 -10.48 18.77
C THR A 316 -8.75 -11.34 17.90
N LYS A 317 -9.95 -11.68 18.41
CA LYS A 317 -10.93 -12.45 17.65
C LYS A 317 -11.53 -11.62 16.53
N TYR A 318 -11.79 -12.24 15.40
CA TYR A 318 -12.31 -11.62 14.19
C TYR A 318 -13.50 -10.69 14.44
N ALA A 319 -14.57 -11.18 15.07
CA ALA A 319 -15.81 -10.41 15.25
C ALA A 319 -15.60 -9.15 16.11
N ASP A 320 -14.75 -9.25 17.14
CA ASP A 320 -14.44 -8.14 18.04
C ASP A 320 -13.59 -7.08 17.33
N LEU A 321 -12.58 -7.52 16.58
CA LEU A 321 -11.72 -6.66 15.78
C LEU A 321 -12.49 -5.96 14.66
N GLU A 322 -13.34 -6.71 13.92
CA GLU A 322 -14.16 -6.18 12.84
C GLU A 322 -15.06 -5.06 13.35
N LYS A 323 -15.75 -5.32 14.47
CA LYS A 323 -16.60 -4.33 15.12
C LYS A 323 -15.81 -3.10 15.57
N ALA A 324 -14.62 -3.30 16.17
CA ALA A 324 -13.77 -2.20 16.61
C ALA A 324 -13.27 -1.37 15.43
N MET A 325 -12.79 -2.01 14.35
CA MET A 325 -12.29 -1.32 13.17
C MET A 325 -13.38 -0.53 12.45
N ARG A 326 -14.59 -1.06 12.32
CA ARG A 326 -15.72 -0.33 11.69
C ARG A 326 -16.24 0.81 12.51
N GLY A 327 -16.28 0.66 13.83
CA GLY A 327 -16.83 1.67 14.72
C GLY A 327 -15.82 2.68 15.25
N GLY A 328 -14.53 2.43 15.06
CA GLY A 328 -13.44 3.21 15.64
C GLY A 328 -12.89 4.31 14.73
N SER A 329 -12.04 5.12 15.36
CA SER A 329 -11.16 6.07 14.72
C SER A 329 -9.77 5.87 15.32
N PHE A 330 -8.75 5.78 14.46
CA PHE A 330 -7.40 5.34 14.83
C PHE A 330 -6.37 6.36 14.38
N LYS A 331 -5.64 6.92 15.33
CA LYS A 331 -4.58 7.88 15.05
C LYS A 331 -3.29 7.14 14.63
N THR A 332 -2.87 7.34 13.40
CA THR A 332 -1.70 6.66 12.84
C THR A 332 -0.71 7.64 12.22
N VAL A 333 0.47 7.15 11.83
CA VAL A 333 1.48 7.96 11.13
C VAL A 333 1.00 8.50 9.77
N ILE A 334 -0.01 7.91 9.16
CA ILE A 334 -0.62 8.41 7.91
C ILE A 334 -1.85 9.30 8.17
N GLY A 335 -2.10 9.66 9.41
CA GLY A 335 -3.27 10.41 9.85
C GLY A 335 -4.32 9.54 10.52
N GLU A 336 -5.52 10.07 10.64
CA GLU A 336 -6.65 9.39 11.26
C GLU A 336 -7.29 8.40 10.27
N LEU A 337 -7.43 7.14 10.70
CA LEU A 337 -8.12 6.10 9.96
C LEU A 337 -9.50 5.83 10.57
N ALA A 338 -10.54 6.02 9.77
CA ALA A 338 -11.92 5.63 10.08
C ALA A 338 -12.55 5.07 8.80
N PHE A 339 -13.37 4.05 8.94
CA PHE A 339 -13.87 3.28 7.81
C PHE A 339 -15.37 3.44 7.60
N ASP A 340 -15.82 3.39 6.35
CA ASP A 340 -17.22 3.32 5.99
C ASP A 340 -17.76 1.88 6.08
N ALA A 341 -19.02 1.70 5.68
CA ALA A 341 -19.68 0.39 5.72
C ALA A 341 -19.04 -0.66 4.81
N LYS A 342 -18.29 -0.25 3.78
CA LYS A 342 -17.57 -1.14 2.87
C LYS A 342 -16.17 -1.48 3.35
N GLY A 343 -15.63 -0.73 4.32
CA GLY A 343 -14.25 -0.82 4.78
C GLY A 343 -13.30 0.14 4.08
N ASP A 344 -13.81 1.10 3.34
CA ASP A 344 -13.01 2.17 2.75
C ASP A 344 -12.75 3.28 3.75
N GLN A 345 -11.55 3.88 3.70
CA GLN A 345 -11.22 5.06 4.51
C GLN A 345 -12.16 6.22 4.18
N LYS A 346 -12.74 6.87 5.21
CA LYS A 346 -13.74 7.93 5.05
C LYS A 346 -13.21 9.23 4.48
N ALA A 347 -11.95 9.54 4.71
CA ALA A 347 -11.34 10.80 4.32
C ALA A 347 -10.02 10.58 3.55
N PRO A 348 -10.02 9.77 2.49
CA PRO A 348 -8.84 9.65 1.64
C PRO A 348 -8.71 10.93 0.82
N GLY A 349 -7.48 11.30 0.53
CA GLY A 349 -7.18 12.40 -0.37
C GLY A 349 -6.17 11.96 -1.42
N PHE A 350 -6.32 12.47 -2.64
CA PHE A 350 -5.28 12.38 -3.65
C PHE A 350 -4.87 13.78 -4.07
N VAL A 351 -3.57 13.96 -4.27
CA VAL A 351 -2.97 15.18 -4.81
C VAL A 351 -2.01 14.78 -5.92
N VAL A 352 -1.71 15.75 -6.81
CA VAL A 352 -0.78 15.50 -7.91
C VAL A 352 0.63 15.83 -7.46
N TYR A 353 1.54 14.92 -7.75
CA TYR A 353 2.98 15.07 -7.54
C TYR A 353 3.72 15.14 -8.87
N ARG A 354 4.94 15.60 -8.83
CA ARG A 354 5.90 15.57 -9.93
C ARG A 354 7.26 15.15 -9.44
N TRP A 355 7.91 14.26 -10.16
CA TRP A 355 9.32 13.98 -10.00
C TRP A 355 10.16 15.13 -10.57
N LYS A 356 11.22 15.53 -9.86
CA LYS A 356 12.20 16.50 -10.31
C LYS A 356 13.54 16.28 -9.59
N GLY A 357 14.60 16.08 -10.37
CA GLY A 357 15.94 15.90 -9.82
C GLY A 357 16.06 14.75 -8.82
N GLY A 358 15.33 13.66 -9.02
CA GLY A 358 15.38 12.47 -8.17
C GLY A 358 14.53 12.54 -6.91
N GLN A 359 13.72 13.57 -6.74
CA GLN A 359 12.75 13.72 -5.65
C GLN A 359 11.38 14.07 -6.21
N TYR A 360 10.33 13.82 -5.46
CA TYR A 360 9.00 14.27 -5.82
C TYR A 360 8.41 15.22 -4.78
N ASP A 361 7.66 16.19 -5.25
CA ASP A 361 6.86 17.10 -4.41
C ASP A 361 5.54 17.40 -5.13
N TYR A 362 4.66 18.10 -4.45
CA TYR A 362 3.37 18.53 -5.01
C TYR A 362 3.57 19.26 -6.34
N ALA A 363 2.81 18.87 -7.35
CA ALA A 363 2.77 19.62 -8.61
C ALA A 363 2.10 20.97 -8.36
N GLN A 364 2.78 22.04 -8.79
CA GLN A 364 2.28 23.40 -8.72
C GLN A 364 1.34 23.70 -9.89
#